data_840ad198308aa536db837bd1e0a2524b
#
_entry.id   840ad198308aa536db837bd1e0a2524b
#
_cell.length_a   1.000
_cell.length_b   1.000
_cell.length_c   1.000
_cell.angle_alpha   90.00
_cell.angle_beta   90.00
_cell.angle_gamma   90.00
#
_symmetry.space_group_name_H-M   'P 1'
#
loop_
_entity.id
_entity.type
_entity.pdbx_description
1 polymer ?
#
loop_
_entity_poly.entity_id
_entity_poly.type
_entity_poly.pdbx_seq_one_letter_code
_entity_poly.pdbx_strand_id
1 'polypeptide(L)'
;MEQKETISIGIEQIKEILPHREPFLMVDRVDELVPGKSAKCVKAVSGNEWYFLGHFAQKKVMPGVLIVEALAQAGGIALLTLDEMRGKLAFLGKLTNARFTAPVVPGDLLELDSEITAINGAVGMGAGVARVNGKKVCSCEFMFAIKDPD
;
A
#
# COMPACT_ATOMS: atom_id res chain seq x y z
N MET A 1 -13.71 10.46 25.21
CA MET A 1 -13.47 9.56 24.05
C MET A 1 -12.69 10.33 23.00
N GLU A 2 -11.46 9.92 22.80
CA GLU A 2 -10.64 10.60 21.80
C GLU A 2 -11.14 10.24 20.41
N GLN A 3 -11.48 11.27 19.64
CA GLN A 3 -11.75 11.10 18.21
C GLN A 3 -10.42 11.04 17.49
N LYS A 4 -10.15 9.93 16.82
CA LYS A 4 -9.00 9.83 15.92
C LYS A 4 -9.29 10.71 14.72
N GLU A 5 -8.41 11.68 14.48
CA GLU A 5 -8.50 12.47 13.25
C GLU A 5 -8.13 11.57 12.07
N THR A 6 -9.06 11.40 11.16
CA THR A 6 -8.82 10.72 9.89
C THR A 6 -8.75 11.75 8.77
N ILE A 7 -7.86 11.53 7.83
CA ILE A 7 -7.62 12.41 6.70
C ILE A 7 -7.89 11.63 5.43
N SER A 8 -8.59 12.26 4.47
CA SER A 8 -8.74 11.71 3.12
C SER A 8 -7.85 12.52 2.18
N ILE A 9 -7.09 11.83 1.32
CA ILE A 9 -6.20 12.51 0.38
C ILE A 9 -6.26 11.88 -1.01
N GLY A 10 -6.01 12.69 -2.02
CA GLY A 10 -5.95 12.26 -3.41
C GLY A 10 -4.53 12.00 -3.90
N ILE A 11 -4.42 11.71 -5.20
CA ILE A 11 -3.16 11.25 -5.80
C ILE A 11 -2.02 12.29 -5.70
N GLU A 12 -2.33 13.58 -5.82
CA GLU A 12 -1.31 14.62 -5.74
C GLU A 12 -0.67 14.67 -4.35
N GLN A 13 -1.49 14.53 -3.32
CA GLN A 13 -1.02 14.51 -1.92
C GLN A 13 -0.27 13.23 -1.60
N ILE A 14 -0.71 12.11 -2.17
CA ILE A 14 0.02 10.84 -2.06
C ILE A 14 1.44 11.00 -2.58
N LYS A 15 1.60 11.68 -3.71
CA LYS A 15 2.92 11.92 -4.32
C LYS A 15 3.82 12.83 -3.50
N GLU A 16 3.25 13.64 -2.63
CA GLU A 16 4.03 14.44 -1.67
C GLU A 16 4.59 13.60 -0.52
N ILE A 17 3.96 12.45 -0.25
CA ILE A 17 4.35 11.54 0.83
C ILE A 17 5.23 10.41 0.33
N LEU A 18 4.80 9.73 -0.74
CA LEU A 18 5.52 8.61 -1.34
C LEU A 18 6.45 9.07 -2.46
N PRO A 19 7.66 8.51 -2.53
CA PRO A 19 8.58 8.78 -3.65
C PRO A 19 8.18 8.03 -4.93
N HIS A 20 7.35 6.99 -4.81
CA HIS A 20 6.90 6.17 -5.95
C HIS A 20 6.18 7.01 -7.00
N ARG A 21 6.34 6.64 -8.26
CA ARG A 21 5.66 7.30 -9.38
C ARG A 21 5.11 6.25 -10.34
N GLU A 22 4.18 6.67 -11.19
CA GLU A 22 3.64 5.81 -12.24
C GLU A 22 4.76 5.27 -13.12
N PRO A 23 4.71 4.01 -13.53
CA PRO A 23 3.60 3.07 -13.35
C PRO A 23 3.68 2.24 -12.07
N PHE A 24 4.64 2.50 -11.18
CA PHE A 24 4.85 1.70 -9.98
C PHE A 24 4.01 2.14 -8.78
N LEU A 25 3.48 3.35 -8.81
CA LEU A 25 2.59 3.85 -7.76
C LEU A 25 1.26 3.08 -7.81
N MET A 26 0.93 2.37 -6.73
CA MET A 26 -0.21 1.44 -6.67
C MET A 26 -1.36 1.93 -5.81
N VAL A 27 -1.33 3.18 -5.34
CA VAL A 27 -2.40 3.74 -4.51
C VAL A 27 -2.99 4.95 -5.23
N ASP A 28 -4.28 4.89 -5.52
CA ASP A 28 -4.97 5.95 -6.25
C ASP A 28 -5.62 6.99 -5.33
N ARG A 29 -6.05 6.55 -4.16
CA ARG A 29 -6.74 7.41 -3.20
C ARG A 29 -6.59 6.84 -1.79
N VAL A 30 -6.48 7.73 -0.81
CA VAL A 30 -6.53 7.34 0.61
C VAL A 30 -7.86 7.83 1.16
N ASP A 31 -8.69 6.90 1.64
CA ASP A 31 -9.99 7.22 2.22
C ASP A 31 -9.87 7.60 3.70
N GLU A 32 -9.02 6.90 4.44
CA GLU A 32 -8.81 7.19 5.86
C GLU A 32 -7.33 7.04 6.18
N LEU A 33 -6.70 8.13 6.59
CA LEU A 33 -5.31 8.16 7.02
C LEU A 33 -5.24 8.57 8.48
N VAL A 34 -4.63 7.72 9.30
CA VAL A 34 -4.28 8.07 10.68
C VAL A 34 -2.74 8.08 10.73
N PRO A 35 -2.13 9.27 10.75
CA PRO A 35 -0.67 9.37 10.67
C PRO A 35 0.07 8.51 11.70
N GLY A 36 1.04 7.74 11.25
CA GLY A 36 1.83 6.83 12.07
C GLY A 36 1.11 5.55 12.47
N LYS A 37 -0.16 5.38 12.11
CA LYS A 37 -0.96 4.23 12.56
C LYS A 37 -1.54 3.40 11.43
N SER A 38 -2.28 4.02 10.50
CA SER A 38 -2.97 3.23 9.48
C SER A 38 -3.34 4.07 8.26
N ALA A 39 -3.56 3.38 7.15
CA ALA A 39 -4.11 3.97 5.94
C ALA A 39 -5.05 2.97 5.28
N LYS A 40 -6.26 3.43 4.96
CA LYS A 40 -7.22 2.70 4.15
C LYS A 40 -7.27 3.35 2.79
N CYS A 41 -6.83 2.61 1.80
CA CYS A 41 -6.59 3.13 0.45
C CYS A 41 -7.33 2.30 -0.58
N VAL A 42 -7.37 2.81 -1.80
CA VAL A 42 -7.92 2.06 -2.93
C VAL A 42 -6.98 2.16 -4.13
N LYS A 43 -6.99 1.08 -4.92
CA LYS A 43 -6.42 1.04 -6.25
C LYS A 43 -7.48 0.53 -7.21
N ALA A 44 -7.74 1.32 -8.26
CA ALA A 44 -8.60 0.87 -9.36
C ALA A 44 -7.77 -0.02 -10.29
N VAL A 45 -8.19 -1.26 -10.47
CA VAL A 45 -7.49 -2.21 -11.33
C VAL A 45 -8.07 -2.10 -12.73
N SER A 46 -7.34 -1.40 -13.61
CA SER A 46 -7.75 -1.18 -14.99
C SER A 46 -7.23 -2.30 -15.89
N GLY A 47 -7.92 -2.55 -17.00
CA GLY A 47 -7.42 -3.45 -18.04
C GLY A 47 -6.18 -2.91 -18.76
N ASN A 48 -5.84 -1.64 -18.56
CA ASN A 48 -4.65 -0.98 -19.15
C ASN A 48 -3.40 -1.06 -18.28
N GLU A 49 -3.44 -1.79 -17.17
CA GLU A 49 -2.25 -1.91 -16.32
C GLU A 49 -1.12 -2.61 -17.08
N TRP A 50 0.10 -2.10 -16.92
CA TRP A 50 1.28 -2.59 -17.64
C TRP A 50 1.56 -4.07 -17.39
N TYR A 51 1.30 -4.55 -16.16
CA TYR A 51 1.61 -5.93 -15.78
C TYR A 51 0.69 -6.96 -16.44
N PHE A 52 -0.45 -6.54 -16.98
CA PHE A 52 -1.34 -7.47 -17.68
C PHE A 52 -0.83 -7.87 -19.07
N LEU A 53 0.18 -7.19 -19.59
CA LEU A 53 0.79 -7.60 -20.85
C LEU A 53 1.41 -8.99 -20.78
N GLY A 54 1.94 -9.36 -19.62
CA GLY A 54 2.61 -10.63 -19.44
C GLY A 54 2.02 -11.53 -18.36
N HIS A 55 1.02 -11.09 -17.64
CA HIS A 55 0.51 -11.85 -16.49
C HIS A 55 -1.03 -11.91 -16.49
N PHE A 56 -1.65 -12.63 -17.35
CA PHE A 56 -1.08 -13.50 -18.38
C PHE A 56 -1.68 -13.08 -19.73
N ALA A 57 -1.05 -13.48 -20.84
CA ALA A 57 -1.51 -13.12 -22.18
C ALA A 57 -2.97 -13.53 -22.43
N GLN A 58 -3.39 -14.71 -21.96
CA GLN A 58 -4.72 -15.24 -22.16
C GLN A 58 -5.71 -14.94 -21.02
N LYS A 59 -5.21 -14.58 -19.85
CA LYS A 59 -6.04 -14.29 -18.69
C LYS A 59 -5.33 -13.29 -17.80
N LYS A 60 -5.92 -12.12 -17.66
CA LYS A 60 -5.34 -11.02 -16.88
C LYS A 60 -5.59 -11.22 -15.40
N VAL A 61 -4.52 -11.37 -14.64
CA VAL A 61 -4.54 -11.50 -13.18
C VAL A 61 -3.46 -10.57 -12.62
N MET A 62 -3.82 -9.75 -11.65
CA MET A 62 -2.83 -8.89 -10.98
C MET A 62 -1.82 -9.75 -10.24
N PRO A 63 -0.52 -9.58 -10.49
CA PRO A 63 0.49 -10.35 -9.76
C PRO A 63 0.36 -10.16 -8.26
N GLY A 64 0.36 -11.28 -7.51
CA GLY A 64 0.23 -11.23 -6.06
C GLY A 64 1.31 -10.37 -5.40
N VAL A 65 2.54 -10.43 -5.92
CA VAL A 65 3.64 -9.61 -5.40
C VAL A 65 3.37 -8.12 -5.55
N LEU A 66 2.58 -7.70 -6.55
CA LEU A 66 2.21 -6.30 -6.71
C LEU A 66 1.07 -5.91 -5.77
N ILE A 67 0.22 -6.84 -5.37
CA ILE A 67 -0.78 -6.59 -4.32
C ILE A 67 -0.06 -6.33 -2.99
N VAL A 68 0.96 -7.14 -2.69
CA VAL A 68 1.81 -6.91 -1.51
C VAL A 68 2.50 -5.56 -1.60
N GLU A 69 3.03 -5.20 -2.76
CA GLU A 69 3.63 -3.88 -2.97
C GLU A 69 2.63 -2.75 -2.71
N ALA A 70 1.38 -2.91 -3.19
CA ALA A 70 0.33 -1.93 -2.95
C ALA A 70 0.03 -1.78 -1.45
N LEU A 71 -0.03 -2.89 -0.71
CA LEU A 71 -0.22 -2.86 0.74
C LEU A 71 0.97 -2.19 1.45
N ALA A 72 2.18 -2.46 0.99
CA ALA A 72 3.38 -1.82 1.52
C ALA A 72 3.37 -0.31 1.25
N GLN A 73 2.93 0.12 0.07
CA GLN A 73 2.78 1.55 -0.24
C GLN A 73 1.75 2.21 0.67
N ALA A 74 0.62 1.56 0.92
CA ALA A 74 -0.39 2.07 1.86
C ALA A 74 0.21 2.24 3.26
N GLY A 75 0.96 1.25 3.74
CA GLY A 75 1.68 1.35 5.01
C GLY A 75 2.73 2.46 5.00
N GLY A 76 3.43 2.60 3.87
CA GLY A 76 4.39 3.68 3.67
C GLY A 76 3.75 5.06 3.77
N ILE A 77 2.54 5.22 3.25
CA ILE A 77 1.80 6.48 3.39
C ILE A 77 1.54 6.78 4.87
N ALA A 78 1.06 5.80 5.63
CA ALA A 78 0.81 5.98 7.06
C ALA A 78 2.08 6.38 7.82
N LEU A 79 3.21 5.80 7.45
CA LEU A 79 4.49 6.04 8.13
C LEU A 79 5.14 7.35 7.69
N LEU A 80 5.26 7.56 6.39
CA LEU A 80 6.02 8.70 5.83
C LEU A 80 5.28 10.03 5.90
N THR A 81 3.99 10.02 6.25
CA THR A 81 3.24 11.25 6.49
C THR A 81 3.60 11.91 7.81
N LEU A 82 4.25 11.18 8.73
CA LEU A 82 4.77 11.79 9.98
C LEU A 82 5.83 12.82 9.64
N ASP A 83 5.84 13.94 10.36
CA ASP A 83 6.76 15.05 10.09
C ASP A 83 8.22 14.59 10.09
N GLU A 84 8.60 13.77 11.08
CA GLU A 84 9.98 13.28 11.23
C GLU A 84 10.37 12.27 10.14
N MET A 85 9.40 11.72 9.42
CA MET A 85 9.64 10.74 8.36
C MET A 85 9.50 11.34 6.96
N ARG A 86 8.95 12.55 6.85
CA ARG A 86 8.66 13.19 5.57
C ARG A 86 9.94 13.34 4.74
N GLY A 87 9.85 12.96 3.47
CA GLY A 87 11.00 13.03 2.55
C GLY A 87 11.93 11.82 2.60
N LYS A 88 11.69 10.88 3.49
CA LYS A 88 12.51 9.68 3.58
C LYS A 88 11.98 8.59 2.64
N LEU A 89 12.81 7.58 2.43
CA LEU A 89 12.47 6.39 1.65
C LEU A 89 12.19 5.22 2.60
N ALA A 90 11.15 4.47 2.31
CA ALA A 90 10.84 3.24 3.03
C ALA A 90 11.13 2.04 2.11
N PHE A 91 12.17 1.30 2.42
CA PHE A 91 12.53 0.09 1.67
C PHE A 91 11.89 -1.12 2.32
N LEU A 92 11.22 -1.94 1.53
CA LEU A 92 10.67 -3.20 2.02
C LEU A 92 11.84 -4.13 2.34
N GLY A 93 12.11 -4.35 3.62
CA GLY A 93 13.24 -5.15 4.08
C GLY A 93 12.88 -6.58 4.43
N LYS A 94 11.62 -6.83 4.77
CA LYS A 94 11.19 -8.17 5.15
C LYS A 94 9.69 -8.31 4.90
N LEU A 95 9.29 -9.49 4.43
CA LEU A 95 7.91 -9.85 4.20
C LEU A 95 7.65 -11.19 4.89
N THR A 96 6.60 -11.25 5.72
CA THR A 96 6.22 -12.47 6.44
C THR A 96 4.75 -12.76 6.25
N ASN A 97 4.41 -14.04 6.32
CA ASN A 97 3.02 -14.51 6.29
C ASN A 97 2.20 -13.96 5.12
N ALA A 98 2.83 -13.84 3.94
CA ALA A 98 2.13 -13.41 2.74
C ALA A 98 1.21 -14.53 2.26
N ARG A 99 -0.08 -14.21 2.11
CA ARG A 99 -1.10 -15.15 1.68
C ARG A 99 -1.93 -14.53 0.55
N PHE A 100 -2.18 -15.32 -0.47
CA PHE A 100 -2.93 -14.94 -1.65
C PHE A 100 -4.14 -15.87 -1.73
N THR A 101 -5.34 -15.34 -1.49
CA THR A 101 -6.52 -16.16 -1.28
C THR A 101 -7.53 -16.10 -2.41
N ALA A 102 -7.41 -15.11 -3.31
CA ALA A 102 -8.28 -15.01 -4.48
C ALA A 102 -7.61 -14.14 -5.54
N PRO A 103 -7.88 -14.38 -6.84
CA PRO A 103 -7.30 -13.55 -7.90
C PRO A 103 -7.95 -12.16 -7.95
N VAL A 104 -7.15 -11.18 -8.38
CA VAL A 104 -7.60 -9.82 -8.65
C VAL A 104 -7.50 -9.61 -10.15
N VAL A 105 -8.59 -9.13 -10.75
CA VAL A 105 -8.74 -9.03 -12.21
C VAL A 105 -9.15 -7.63 -12.62
N PRO A 106 -9.01 -7.29 -13.92
CA PRO A 106 -9.45 -5.97 -14.41
C PRO A 106 -10.91 -5.69 -14.07
N GLY A 107 -11.16 -4.46 -13.62
CA GLY A 107 -12.48 -4.03 -13.18
C GLY A 107 -12.66 -4.07 -11.67
N ASP A 108 -11.78 -4.76 -10.95
CA ASP A 108 -11.84 -4.80 -9.50
C ASP A 108 -11.39 -3.47 -8.89
N LEU A 109 -12.05 -3.08 -7.79
CA LEU A 109 -11.56 -2.03 -6.92
C LEU A 109 -10.86 -2.71 -5.75
N LEU A 110 -9.54 -2.53 -5.68
CA LEU A 110 -8.72 -3.15 -4.65
C LEU A 110 -8.69 -2.25 -3.42
N GLU A 111 -9.27 -2.74 -2.33
CA GLU A 111 -9.27 -2.04 -1.06
C GLU A 111 -8.03 -2.46 -0.27
N LEU A 112 -7.21 -1.48 0.11
CA LEU A 112 -5.92 -1.69 0.77
C LEU A 112 -6.01 -1.16 2.20
N ASP A 113 -5.89 -2.04 3.19
CA ASP A 113 -5.98 -1.67 4.59
C ASP A 113 -4.67 -2.06 5.26
N SER A 114 -3.83 -1.07 5.57
CA SER A 114 -2.51 -1.31 6.16
C SER A 114 -2.38 -0.55 7.48
N GLU A 115 -1.78 -1.20 8.47
CA GLU A 115 -1.52 -0.59 9.77
C GLU A 115 -0.05 -0.69 10.13
N ILE A 116 0.44 0.29 10.87
CA ILE A 116 1.79 0.28 11.42
C ILE A 116 1.70 -0.31 12.82
N THR A 117 2.39 -1.41 13.03
CA THR A 117 2.34 -2.15 14.31
C THR A 117 3.46 -1.75 15.25
N ALA A 118 4.57 -1.25 14.73
CA ALA A 118 5.68 -0.78 15.55
C ALA A 118 6.58 0.17 14.75
N ILE A 119 7.13 1.16 15.43
CA ILE A 119 8.18 2.02 14.89
C ILE A 119 9.33 1.97 15.90
N ASN A 120 10.52 1.60 15.44
CA ASN A 120 11.69 1.49 16.27
C ASN A 120 12.90 2.09 15.53
N GLY A 121 13.15 3.39 15.77
CA GLY A 121 14.21 4.11 15.09
C GLY A 121 13.97 4.16 13.58
N ALA A 122 14.89 3.61 12.80
CA ALA A 122 14.83 3.57 11.34
C ALA A 122 14.09 2.33 10.79
N VAL A 123 13.32 1.65 11.63
CA VAL A 123 12.58 0.46 11.25
C VAL A 123 11.09 0.67 11.55
N GLY A 124 10.25 0.48 10.54
CA GLY A 124 8.79 0.45 10.69
C GLY A 124 8.26 -0.94 10.40
N MET A 125 7.33 -1.41 11.21
CA MET A 125 6.68 -2.71 11.00
C MET A 125 5.20 -2.52 10.80
N GLY A 126 4.61 -3.35 9.95
CA GLY A 126 3.19 -3.24 9.68
C GLY A 126 2.57 -4.53 9.16
N ALA A 127 1.27 -4.46 8.97
CA ALA A 127 0.48 -5.54 8.40
C ALA A 127 -0.58 -4.97 7.48
N GLY A 128 -0.91 -5.71 6.43
CA GLY A 128 -1.90 -5.26 5.46
C GLY A 128 -2.84 -6.37 5.04
N VAL A 129 -4.05 -5.97 4.69
CA VAL A 129 -5.07 -6.84 4.12
C VAL A 129 -5.67 -6.14 2.91
N ALA A 130 -5.70 -6.84 1.78
CA ALA A 130 -6.34 -6.37 0.57
C ALA A 130 -7.66 -7.10 0.38
N ARG A 131 -8.69 -6.35 -0.04
CA ARG A 131 -10.04 -6.89 -0.28
C ARG A 131 -10.59 -6.40 -1.61
N VAL A 132 -11.47 -7.21 -2.20
CA VAL A 132 -12.30 -6.82 -3.33
C VAL A 132 -13.73 -7.14 -2.94
N ASN A 133 -14.62 -6.13 -3.00
CA ASN A 133 -16.01 -6.27 -2.56
C ASN A 133 -16.13 -6.84 -1.14
N GLY A 134 -15.24 -6.39 -0.24
CA GLY A 134 -15.24 -6.83 1.15
C GLY A 134 -14.60 -8.19 1.39
N LYS A 135 -14.23 -8.92 0.34
CA LYS A 135 -13.64 -10.26 0.46
C LYS A 135 -12.12 -10.17 0.42
N LYS A 136 -11.47 -10.81 1.37
CA LYS A 136 -10.01 -10.83 1.45
C LYS A 136 -9.42 -11.54 0.22
N VAL A 137 -8.44 -10.89 -0.41
CA VAL A 137 -7.71 -11.46 -1.55
C VAL A 137 -6.22 -11.65 -1.23
N CYS A 138 -5.69 -10.88 -0.28
CA CYS A 138 -4.28 -10.96 0.09
C CYS A 138 -4.10 -10.44 1.51
N SER A 139 -3.12 -10.99 2.23
CA SER A 139 -2.69 -10.44 3.52
C SER A 139 -1.20 -10.67 3.70
N CYS A 140 -0.55 -9.80 4.46
CA CYS A 140 0.88 -9.93 4.73
C CYS A 140 1.29 -9.08 5.93
N GLU A 141 2.49 -9.37 6.44
CA GLU A 141 3.20 -8.53 7.40
C GLU A 141 4.48 -8.06 6.73
N PHE A 142 4.88 -6.82 7.00
CA PHE A 142 6.05 -6.23 6.34
C PHE A 142 6.88 -5.40 7.33
N MET A 143 8.15 -5.24 6.98
CA MET A 143 9.08 -4.40 7.72
C MET A 143 9.78 -3.48 6.73
N PHE A 144 9.83 -2.20 7.08
CA PHE A 144 10.52 -1.18 6.28
C PHE A 144 11.84 -0.78 6.94
N ALA A 145 12.87 -0.60 6.12
CA ALA A 145 14.06 0.15 6.51
C ALA A 145 13.86 1.59 6.01
N ILE A 146 13.91 2.55 6.93
CA ILE A 146 13.69 3.96 6.63
C ILE A 146 15.05 4.62 6.43
N LYS A 147 15.23 5.27 5.29
CA LYS A 147 16.52 5.88 4.92
C LYS A 147 16.31 7.23 4.26
N ASP A 148 17.31 8.10 4.40
CA ASP A 148 17.38 9.33 3.63
C ASP A 148 17.66 9.01 2.15
N PRO A 149 17.21 9.88 1.21
CA PRO A 149 17.37 9.61 -0.22
C PRO A 149 18.81 9.53 -0.70
N ASP A 150 19.78 10.07 0.03
CA ASP A 150 21.20 10.09 -0.36
C ASP A 150 22.00 8.97 0.27
#